data_cd7379014a4544ae0618ed17b9efe851
#
_entry.id   cd7379014a4544ae0618ed17b9efe851
#
_cell.length_a   1.000
_cell.length_b   1.000
_cell.length_c   1.000
_cell.angle_alpha   90.00
_cell.angle_beta   90.00
_cell.angle_gamma   90.00
#
_symmetry.space_group_name_H-M   'P 1'
#
loop_
_entity.id
_entity.type
_entity.pdbx_description
1 polymer ?
#
loop_
_entity_poly.entity_id
_entity_poly.type
_entity_poly.pdbx_seq_one_letter_code
_entity_poly.pdbx_strand_id
1 'polypeptide(L)'
;MNGILKRKLLYVKVRFISPLNVSSGENEWTDSDVLRDYEGNPFVAGSSLAGAMRAYIEKKKTESCLMGFSKPAGRQNISDSGKMSSLFISDLNFDGGLVYGVRDNVALSDAKTALSQSKFDMEILEAGAKGHFYLELVTREEDRATGREEEMEQELARIFQGIQAGEIRIGSKKTRGFGQFKIESIGEKNYMKDNYLEYADAYDEARWENCENVLKEWLDQSGWIPKMVQIEVPLQLKGGISIRQYAARKGEPDFTQLTDHGIP
;
A
#
# COMPACT_ATOMS: atom_id res chain seq x y z
N MET A 1 -13.01 -16.35 -27.41
CA MET A 1 -12.72 -15.11 -26.66
C MET A 1 -12.98 -15.39 -25.19
N ASN A 2 -12.09 -14.98 -24.29
CA ASN A 2 -12.28 -15.18 -22.86
C ASN A 2 -13.10 -13.98 -22.32
N GLY A 3 -14.43 -14.10 -22.34
CA GLY A 3 -15.36 -13.03 -21.96
C GLY A 3 -15.30 -12.70 -20.48
N ILE A 4 -15.54 -11.41 -20.11
CA ILE A 4 -15.66 -10.99 -18.72
C ILE A 4 -17.09 -11.34 -18.25
N LEU A 5 -17.18 -12.08 -17.17
CA LEU A 5 -18.45 -12.47 -16.55
C LEU A 5 -18.86 -11.55 -15.41
N LYS A 6 -17.89 -11.12 -14.59
CA LYS A 6 -18.13 -10.31 -13.39
C LYS A 6 -16.95 -9.37 -13.14
N ARG A 7 -17.27 -8.17 -12.69
CA ARG A 7 -16.33 -7.23 -12.07
C ARG A 7 -16.76 -7.00 -10.63
N LYS A 8 -15.92 -7.39 -9.70
CA LYS A 8 -16.09 -7.09 -8.27
C LYS A 8 -15.24 -5.88 -7.97
N LEU A 9 -15.87 -4.74 -7.67
CA LEU A 9 -15.19 -3.50 -7.33
C LEU A 9 -15.23 -3.30 -5.81
N LEU A 10 -14.06 -3.06 -5.23
CA LEU A 10 -13.87 -2.82 -3.80
C LEU A 10 -13.36 -1.39 -3.60
N TYR A 11 -14.03 -0.62 -2.73
CA TYR A 11 -13.58 0.68 -2.26
C TYR A 11 -12.94 0.50 -0.89
N VAL A 12 -11.63 0.70 -0.81
CA VAL A 12 -10.82 0.36 0.35
C VAL A 12 -10.34 1.64 1.02
N LYS A 13 -10.82 1.90 2.25
CA LYS A 13 -10.35 3.01 3.10
C LYS A 13 -9.25 2.51 4.02
N VAL A 14 -8.19 3.29 4.14
CA VAL A 14 -7.01 2.92 4.92
C VAL A 14 -6.53 4.05 5.81
N ARG A 15 -5.78 3.67 6.85
CA ARG A 15 -5.04 4.59 7.71
C ARG A 15 -3.60 4.11 7.86
N PHE A 16 -2.66 5.02 7.69
CA PHE A 16 -1.25 4.78 7.97
C PHE A 16 -0.99 4.86 9.47
N ILE A 17 -0.45 3.80 10.04
CA ILE A 17 -0.10 3.71 11.47
C ILE A 17 1.38 4.01 11.73
N SER A 18 2.16 4.17 10.69
CA SER A 18 3.55 4.63 10.73
C SER A 18 3.81 5.62 9.60
N PRO A 19 4.89 6.43 9.70
CA PRO A 19 5.24 7.38 8.66
C PRO A 19 5.40 6.71 7.28
N LEU A 20 5.10 7.45 6.24
CA LEU A 20 5.21 7.00 4.86
C LEU A 20 6.13 7.91 4.05
N ASN A 21 7.02 7.31 3.27
CA ASN A 21 7.71 7.97 2.17
C ASN A 21 7.56 7.12 0.91
N VAL A 22 6.86 7.67 -0.07
CA VAL A 22 6.80 7.18 -1.45
C VAL A 22 7.36 8.31 -2.31
N SER A 23 8.58 8.12 -2.78
CA SER A 23 9.35 9.17 -3.43
C SER A 23 9.29 9.08 -4.94
N SER A 24 9.33 10.24 -5.58
CA SER A 24 9.55 10.41 -7.02
C SER A 24 11.02 10.49 -7.43
N GLY A 25 11.95 10.46 -6.46
CA GLY A 25 13.38 10.75 -6.63
C GLY A 25 13.76 12.11 -6.05
N GLU A 26 14.91 12.63 -6.46
CA GLU A 26 15.38 13.97 -6.08
C GLU A 26 14.48 15.05 -6.68
N ASN A 27 14.09 16.04 -5.88
CA ASN A 27 13.29 17.20 -6.25
C ASN A 27 13.86 18.49 -5.60
N GLU A 28 13.09 19.57 -5.68
CA GLU A 28 13.54 20.92 -5.29
C GLU A 28 13.70 21.14 -3.78
N TRP A 29 13.09 20.28 -2.93
CA TRP A 29 12.98 20.54 -1.49
C TRP A 29 13.84 19.62 -0.63
N THR A 30 13.83 18.32 -0.94
CA THR A 30 14.64 17.31 -0.24
C THR A 30 15.26 16.34 -1.25
N ASP A 31 16.23 15.53 -0.80
CA ASP A 31 16.81 14.46 -1.63
C ASP A 31 15.78 13.36 -1.97
N SER A 32 14.61 13.36 -1.30
CA SER A 32 13.56 12.38 -1.51
C SER A 32 12.19 12.94 -1.12
N ASP A 33 11.56 13.66 -2.03
CA ASP A 33 10.23 14.23 -1.82
C ASP A 33 9.11 13.20 -2.00
N VAL A 34 7.98 13.42 -1.34
CA VAL A 34 6.77 12.61 -1.51
C VAL A 34 6.22 12.81 -2.91
N LEU A 35 5.86 11.71 -3.57
CA LEU A 35 5.25 11.71 -4.91
C LEU A 35 3.92 12.48 -4.89
N ARG A 36 3.76 13.41 -5.82
CA ARG A 36 2.56 14.24 -5.99
C ARG A 36 2.02 14.17 -7.41
N ASP A 37 0.72 14.35 -7.54
CA ASP A 37 0.06 14.55 -8.83
C ASP A 37 0.30 15.97 -9.39
N TYR A 38 -0.32 16.27 -10.53
CA TYR A 38 -0.20 17.59 -11.19
C TYR A 38 -0.84 18.75 -10.41
N GLU A 39 -1.73 18.45 -9.46
CA GLU A 39 -2.35 19.43 -8.56
C GLU A 39 -1.55 19.63 -7.25
N GLY A 40 -0.49 18.83 -7.05
CA GLY A 40 0.34 18.86 -5.86
C GLY A 40 -0.16 17.96 -4.72
N ASN A 41 -1.19 17.15 -4.94
CA ASN A 41 -1.70 16.23 -3.93
C ASN A 41 -0.80 14.98 -3.85
N PRO A 42 -0.42 14.54 -2.66
CA PRO A 42 0.35 13.31 -2.52
C PRO A 42 -0.51 12.10 -2.88
N PHE A 43 0.11 11.09 -3.45
CA PHE A 43 -0.54 9.83 -3.74
C PHE A 43 0.44 8.67 -3.69
N VAL A 44 -0.09 7.44 -3.64
CA VAL A 44 0.70 6.22 -3.82
C VAL A 44 0.29 5.57 -5.13
N ALA A 45 1.24 5.43 -6.04
CA ALA A 45 0.95 4.79 -7.32
C ALA A 45 0.40 3.37 -7.12
N GLY A 46 -0.66 3.02 -7.84
CA GLY A 46 -1.27 1.68 -7.82
C GLY A 46 -0.28 0.58 -8.16
N SER A 47 0.73 0.88 -9.00
CA SER A 47 1.83 -0.04 -9.30
C SER A 47 2.70 -0.35 -8.07
N SER A 48 2.88 0.60 -7.15
CA SER A 48 3.60 0.39 -5.88
C SER A 48 2.82 -0.50 -4.93
N LEU A 49 1.49 -0.30 -4.86
CA LEU A 49 0.58 -1.19 -4.12
C LEU A 49 0.60 -2.60 -4.71
N ALA A 50 0.43 -2.72 -6.03
CA ALA A 50 0.46 -3.99 -6.75
C ALA A 50 1.77 -4.75 -6.52
N GLY A 51 2.90 -4.05 -6.57
CA GLY A 51 4.22 -4.63 -6.32
C GLY A 51 4.37 -5.18 -4.89
N ALA A 52 3.88 -4.44 -3.88
CA ALA A 52 3.91 -4.88 -2.49
C ALA A 52 3.00 -6.11 -2.25
N MET A 53 1.79 -6.10 -2.81
CA MET A 53 0.83 -7.20 -2.73
C MET A 53 1.36 -8.44 -3.45
N ARG A 54 1.89 -8.28 -4.67
CA ARG A 54 2.53 -9.36 -5.44
C ARG A 54 3.68 -10.00 -4.66
N ALA A 55 4.61 -9.21 -4.14
CA ALA A 55 5.75 -9.71 -3.38
C ALA A 55 5.33 -10.48 -2.13
N TYR A 56 4.17 -10.17 -1.56
CA TYR A 56 3.62 -10.88 -0.42
C TYR A 56 3.08 -12.27 -0.79
N ILE A 57 2.35 -12.38 -1.90
CA ILE A 57 1.75 -13.64 -2.37
C ILE A 57 2.83 -14.56 -2.95
N GLU A 58 3.70 -14.06 -3.82
CA GLU A 58 4.64 -14.86 -4.62
C GLU A 58 5.88 -15.35 -3.84
N LYS A 59 6.01 -15.05 -2.56
CA LYS A 59 7.13 -15.51 -1.72
C LYS A 59 7.36 -17.02 -1.71
N LYS A 60 6.44 -17.83 -2.22
CA LYS A 60 6.52 -19.30 -2.25
C LYS A 60 6.69 -19.91 -3.66
N LYS A 61 7.12 -19.18 -4.67
CA LYS A 61 7.32 -19.66 -6.06
C LYS A 61 6.07 -20.23 -6.76
N THR A 62 4.89 -20.01 -6.26
CA THR A 62 3.64 -20.37 -6.94
C THR A 62 3.18 -19.16 -7.76
N GLU A 63 2.88 -19.36 -9.03
CA GLU A 63 2.26 -18.35 -9.88
C GLU A 63 0.94 -17.93 -9.26
N SER A 64 0.77 -16.64 -8.97
CA SER A 64 -0.49 -16.09 -8.46
C SER A 64 -1.56 -16.21 -9.54
N CYS A 65 -2.73 -16.72 -9.19
CA CYS A 65 -3.88 -16.72 -10.09
C CYS A 65 -4.48 -15.29 -10.25
N LEU A 66 -4.22 -14.42 -9.28
CA LEU A 66 -4.74 -13.06 -9.16
C LEU A 66 -3.91 -12.04 -9.95
N MET A 67 -2.57 -12.08 -9.84
CA MET A 67 -1.67 -11.02 -10.28
C MET A 67 -1.18 -11.15 -11.73
N GLY A 68 -1.48 -12.25 -12.40
CA GLY A 68 -0.95 -12.51 -13.73
C GLY A 68 0.58 -12.66 -13.77
N PHE A 69 1.12 -13.06 -14.88
CA PHE A 69 2.56 -13.21 -15.07
C PHE A 69 2.95 -13.03 -16.54
N SER A 70 4.23 -12.71 -16.78
CA SER A 70 4.81 -12.73 -18.10
C SER A 70 5.97 -13.74 -18.12
N LYS A 71 5.99 -14.63 -19.10
CA LYS A 71 7.13 -15.53 -19.31
C LYS A 71 8.14 -14.83 -20.21
N PRO A 72 9.44 -14.92 -19.92
CA PRO A 72 10.45 -14.39 -20.82
C PRO A 72 10.32 -15.11 -22.17
N ALA A 73 10.23 -14.36 -23.25
CA ALA A 73 10.11 -14.88 -24.61
C ALA A 73 11.33 -15.77 -24.93
N GLY A 74 11.17 -17.08 -24.79
CA GLY A 74 12.07 -18.02 -25.45
C GLY A 74 11.90 -17.85 -26.96
N ARG A 75 12.99 -17.95 -27.71
CA ARG A 75 13.10 -17.64 -29.16
C ARG A 75 12.11 -18.36 -30.09
N GLN A 76 11.13 -19.12 -29.61
CA GLN A 76 10.33 -20.02 -30.46
C GLN A 76 8.83 -20.06 -30.24
N ASN A 77 8.14 -19.24 -29.46
CA ASN A 77 6.66 -19.14 -29.55
C ASN A 77 6.15 -17.91 -28.80
N ILE A 78 5.75 -16.90 -29.53
CA ILE A 78 5.19 -15.63 -29.01
C ILE A 78 3.75 -15.81 -28.45
N SER A 79 3.06 -16.92 -28.76
CA SER A 79 1.65 -17.12 -28.45
C SER A 79 1.32 -17.55 -27.01
N ASP A 80 2.32 -17.86 -26.20
CA ASP A 80 2.13 -18.43 -24.86
C ASP A 80 2.91 -17.70 -23.75
N SER A 81 3.05 -16.39 -23.91
CA SER A 81 4.05 -15.60 -23.17
C SER A 81 3.59 -15.03 -21.83
N GLY A 82 2.36 -15.29 -21.38
CA GLY A 82 1.91 -14.80 -20.08
C GLY A 82 0.39 -14.78 -19.88
N LYS A 83 -0.03 -14.43 -18.68
CA LYS A 83 -1.44 -14.22 -18.31
C LYS A 83 -1.62 -12.81 -17.75
N MET A 84 -2.64 -12.11 -18.23
CA MET A 84 -3.02 -10.80 -17.73
C MET A 84 -3.52 -10.91 -16.29
N SER A 85 -3.21 -9.91 -15.45
CA SER A 85 -3.75 -9.81 -14.09
C SER A 85 -5.30 -9.84 -14.12
N SER A 86 -5.88 -10.49 -13.13
CA SER A 86 -7.30 -10.39 -12.82
C SER A 86 -7.60 -9.30 -11.80
N LEU A 87 -6.56 -8.78 -11.10
CA LEU A 87 -6.67 -7.66 -10.16
C LEU A 87 -6.14 -6.38 -10.79
N PHE A 88 -6.97 -5.33 -10.74
CA PHE A 88 -6.61 -3.96 -11.09
C PHE A 88 -6.63 -3.13 -9.82
N ILE A 89 -5.66 -2.22 -9.67
CA ILE A 89 -5.45 -1.43 -8.48
C ILE A 89 -5.30 0.02 -8.90
N SER A 90 -6.15 0.90 -8.37
CA SER A 90 -6.01 2.33 -8.59
C SER A 90 -4.87 2.91 -7.77
N ASP A 91 -4.51 4.15 -8.04
CA ASP A 91 -3.69 4.94 -7.13
C ASP A 91 -4.43 5.10 -5.79
N LEU A 92 -3.66 5.18 -4.70
CA LEU A 92 -4.19 5.53 -3.39
C LEU A 92 -4.12 7.05 -3.23
N ASN A 93 -5.29 7.64 -3.11
CA ASN A 93 -5.44 9.06 -2.85
C ASN A 93 -5.59 9.30 -1.35
N PHE A 94 -5.01 10.39 -0.85
CA PHE A 94 -5.11 10.75 0.54
C PHE A 94 -6.27 11.71 0.79
N ASP A 95 -6.91 11.53 1.93
CA ASP A 95 -7.89 12.48 2.45
C ASP A 95 -7.17 13.74 2.98
N GLY A 96 -7.91 14.83 3.20
CA GLY A 96 -7.33 16.08 3.73
C GLY A 96 -6.74 15.93 5.14
N GLY A 97 -6.06 16.99 5.60
CA GLY A 97 -5.49 17.05 6.95
C GLY A 97 -4.16 16.32 7.12
N LEU A 98 -3.39 16.20 6.05
CA LEU A 98 -2.08 15.55 6.07
C LEU A 98 -1.04 16.36 6.84
N VAL A 99 -0.22 15.67 7.61
CA VAL A 99 0.93 16.23 8.30
C VAL A 99 2.21 15.76 7.62
N TYR A 100 3.03 16.71 7.23
CA TYR A 100 4.32 16.46 6.60
C TYR A 100 5.45 16.63 7.61
N GLY A 101 6.50 15.84 7.45
CA GLY A 101 7.73 15.95 8.21
C GLY A 101 8.94 15.77 7.32
N VAL A 102 10.09 16.23 7.79
CA VAL A 102 11.38 15.96 7.16
C VAL A 102 12.23 15.11 8.10
N ARG A 103 12.91 14.13 7.58
CA ARG A 103 13.83 13.26 8.33
C ARG A 103 15.22 13.33 7.74
N ASP A 104 16.15 13.81 8.54
CA ASP A 104 17.58 13.71 8.23
C ASP A 104 18.07 12.27 8.34
N ASN A 105 18.82 11.86 7.37
CA ASN A 105 19.43 10.54 7.32
C ASN A 105 20.92 10.66 6.98
N VAL A 106 21.68 9.64 7.35
CA VAL A 106 23.08 9.50 6.95
C VAL A 106 23.34 8.06 6.56
N ALA A 107 24.07 7.86 5.47
CA ALA A 107 24.52 6.53 5.12
C ALA A 107 25.75 6.16 5.95
N LEU A 108 25.73 4.95 6.50
CA LEU A 108 26.79 4.42 7.33
C LEU A 108 27.55 3.33 6.58
N SER A 109 28.87 3.26 6.80
CA SER A 109 29.70 2.13 6.41
C SER A 109 29.35 0.87 7.23
N ASP A 110 29.91 -0.27 6.87
CA ASP A 110 29.80 -1.50 7.66
C ASP A 110 30.31 -1.32 9.10
N ALA A 111 31.31 -0.45 9.28
CA ALA A 111 31.85 -0.08 10.59
C ALA A 111 31.00 0.92 11.38
N LYS A 112 29.77 1.26 10.89
CA LYS A 112 28.85 2.22 11.49
C LYS A 112 29.39 3.65 11.58
N THR A 113 30.36 4.00 10.75
CA THR A 113 30.85 5.38 10.58
C THR A 113 30.13 6.06 9.41
N ALA A 114 29.87 7.37 9.52
CA ALA A 114 29.27 8.13 8.43
C ALA A 114 30.18 8.12 7.19
N LEU A 115 29.61 7.84 6.04
CA LEU A 115 30.31 7.99 4.76
C LEU A 115 30.46 9.48 4.45
N SER A 116 31.52 9.85 3.72
CA SER A 116 31.70 11.24 3.29
C SER A 116 30.54 11.66 2.37
N GLN A 117 30.01 12.85 2.59
CA GLN A 117 28.90 13.44 1.78
C GLN A 117 27.66 12.54 1.66
N SER A 118 27.31 11.80 2.70
CA SER A 118 26.23 10.82 2.71
C SER A 118 25.03 11.25 3.56
N LYS A 119 24.99 12.50 3.99
CA LYS A 119 23.81 13.09 4.63
C LYS A 119 22.77 13.34 3.54
N PHE A 120 21.55 12.92 3.77
CA PHE A 120 20.42 13.19 2.90
C PHE A 120 19.16 13.38 3.76
N ASP A 121 18.27 14.18 3.28
CA ASP A 121 16.97 14.40 3.90
C ASP A 121 15.84 13.77 3.07
N MET A 122 14.73 13.54 3.71
CA MET A 122 13.56 12.98 3.06
C MET A 122 12.29 13.56 3.65
N GLU A 123 11.39 13.95 2.77
CA GLU A 123 10.02 14.32 3.13
C GLU A 123 9.21 13.06 3.42
N ILE A 124 8.35 13.14 4.43
CA ILE A 124 7.47 12.04 4.83
C ILE A 124 6.06 12.56 5.07
N LEU A 125 5.08 11.67 4.93
CA LEU A 125 3.77 11.82 5.54
C LEU A 125 3.82 11.16 6.92
N GLU A 126 3.41 11.90 7.95
CA GLU A 126 3.40 11.39 9.31
C GLU A 126 2.30 10.34 9.52
N ALA A 127 2.43 9.55 10.59
CA ALA A 127 1.42 8.58 10.98
C ALA A 127 0.05 9.25 11.18
N GLY A 128 -1.02 8.50 10.89
CA GLY A 128 -2.39 9.01 10.97
C GLY A 128 -2.99 9.43 9.63
N ALA A 129 -2.18 9.55 8.57
CA ALA A 129 -2.67 9.83 7.22
C ALA A 129 -3.72 8.80 6.81
N LYS A 130 -4.86 9.28 6.30
CA LYS A 130 -5.95 8.46 5.77
C LYS A 130 -6.02 8.61 4.27
N GLY A 131 -6.55 7.60 3.61
CA GLY A 131 -6.75 7.63 2.18
C GLY A 131 -7.57 6.43 1.71
N HIS A 132 -7.79 6.36 0.42
CA HIS A 132 -8.57 5.30 -0.19
C HIS A 132 -8.03 4.92 -1.56
N PHE A 133 -8.38 3.73 -2.00
CA PHE A 133 -8.10 3.23 -3.33
C PHE A 133 -9.14 2.20 -3.75
N TYR A 134 -9.19 1.93 -5.05
CA TYR A 134 -10.07 0.91 -5.61
C TYR A 134 -9.28 -0.33 -5.98
N LEU A 135 -9.89 -1.49 -5.71
CA LEU A 135 -9.48 -2.77 -6.24
C LEU A 135 -10.60 -3.32 -7.11
N GLU A 136 -10.26 -3.76 -8.31
CA GLU A 136 -11.22 -4.41 -9.20
C GLU A 136 -10.75 -5.83 -9.50
N LEU A 137 -11.55 -6.80 -9.10
CA LEU A 137 -11.35 -8.22 -9.43
C LEU A 137 -12.21 -8.60 -10.62
N VAL A 138 -11.57 -8.99 -11.71
CA VAL A 138 -12.22 -9.38 -12.96
C VAL A 138 -12.26 -10.90 -13.07
N THR A 139 -13.47 -11.47 -13.05
CA THR A 139 -13.71 -12.89 -13.33
C THR A 139 -14.05 -13.09 -14.79
N ARG A 140 -13.33 -13.99 -15.47
CA ARG A 140 -13.54 -14.36 -16.88
C ARG A 140 -14.19 -15.73 -16.98
N GLU A 141 -14.70 -16.06 -18.16
CA GLU A 141 -15.29 -17.39 -18.44
C GLU A 141 -14.35 -18.53 -18.09
N GLU A 142 -13.07 -18.42 -18.43
CA GLU A 142 -12.05 -19.41 -18.10
C GLU A 142 -11.84 -19.55 -16.58
N ASP A 143 -11.87 -18.47 -15.83
CA ASP A 143 -11.65 -18.50 -14.39
C ASP A 143 -12.77 -19.27 -13.67
N ARG A 144 -14.01 -19.07 -14.12
CA ARG A 144 -15.16 -19.83 -13.61
C ARG A 144 -15.11 -21.30 -14.01
N ALA A 145 -14.79 -21.58 -15.27
CA ALA A 145 -14.71 -22.96 -15.77
C ALA A 145 -13.62 -23.80 -15.07
N THR A 146 -12.57 -23.15 -14.57
CA THR A 146 -11.44 -23.81 -13.89
C THR A 146 -11.49 -23.72 -12.36
N GLY A 147 -12.54 -23.12 -11.77
CA GLY A 147 -12.66 -22.93 -10.31
C GLY A 147 -11.71 -21.86 -9.73
N ARG A 148 -11.04 -21.08 -10.57
CA ARG A 148 -10.07 -20.05 -10.14
C ARG A 148 -10.73 -18.86 -9.46
N GLU A 149 -12.02 -18.63 -9.63
CA GLU A 149 -12.73 -17.51 -8.99
C GLU A 149 -12.55 -17.53 -7.47
N GLU A 150 -12.74 -18.71 -6.85
CA GLU A 150 -12.56 -18.90 -5.41
C GLU A 150 -11.08 -18.71 -4.99
N GLU A 151 -10.14 -19.24 -5.78
CA GLU A 151 -8.71 -19.08 -5.49
C GLU A 151 -8.28 -17.61 -5.52
N MET A 152 -8.77 -16.82 -6.50
CA MET A 152 -8.51 -15.37 -6.60
C MET A 152 -9.07 -14.61 -5.39
N GLU A 153 -10.28 -14.93 -4.95
CA GLU A 153 -10.87 -14.31 -3.75
C GLU A 153 -10.09 -14.69 -2.49
N GLN A 154 -9.65 -15.95 -2.36
CA GLN A 154 -8.79 -16.36 -1.24
C GLN A 154 -7.42 -15.67 -1.25
N GLU A 155 -6.79 -15.50 -2.42
CA GLU A 155 -5.54 -14.74 -2.51
C GLU A 155 -5.73 -13.28 -2.11
N LEU A 156 -6.84 -12.65 -2.54
CA LEU A 156 -7.17 -11.28 -2.17
C LEU A 156 -7.44 -11.14 -0.66
N ALA A 157 -8.17 -12.09 -0.07
CA ALA A 157 -8.37 -12.15 1.37
C ALA A 157 -7.05 -12.24 2.16
N ARG A 158 -6.10 -13.06 1.67
CA ARG A 158 -4.74 -13.14 2.27
C ARG A 158 -3.98 -11.82 2.18
N ILE A 159 -4.17 -11.04 1.11
CA ILE A 159 -3.60 -9.70 1.01
C ILE A 159 -4.16 -8.81 2.12
N PHE A 160 -5.48 -8.77 2.31
CA PHE A 160 -6.11 -7.96 3.35
C PHE A 160 -5.67 -8.37 4.76
N GLN A 161 -5.60 -9.67 5.01
CA GLN A 161 -5.08 -10.21 6.27
C GLN A 161 -3.61 -9.81 6.48
N GLY A 162 -2.77 -9.87 5.44
CA GLY A 162 -1.37 -9.44 5.48
C GLY A 162 -1.21 -7.94 5.73
N ILE A 163 -2.10 -7.09 5.20
CA ILE A 163 -2.15 -5.65 5.50
C ILE A 163 -2.50 -5.44 6.98
N GLN A 164 -3.56 -6.09 7.46
CA GLN A 164 -4.00 -5.97 8.86
C GLN A 164 -2.97 -6.49 9.86
N ALA A 165 -2.18 -7.47 9.48
CA ALA A 165 -1.08 -7.97 10.31
C ALA A 165 0.19 -7.10 10.23
N GLY A 166 0.24 -6.08 9.34
CA GLY A 166 1.42 -5.24 9.13
C GLY A 166 2.56 -5.94 8.38
N GLU A 167 2.26 -7.06 7.71
CA GLU A 167 3.20 -7.81 6.88
C GLU A 167 3.42 -7.17 5.50
N ILE A 168 2.39 -6.47 4.98
CA ILE A 168 2.47 -5.67 3.77
C ILE A 168 2.73 -4.22 4.17
N ARG A 169 3.82 -3.67 3.68
CA ARG A 169 4.22 -2.27 3.87
C ARG A 169 4.59 -1.66 2.54
N ILE A 170 4.33 -0.37 2.37
CA ILE A 170 4.60 0.37 1.13
C ILE A 170 5.63 1.48 1.35
N GLY A 171 6.23 1.93 0.26
CA GLY A 171 7.23 3.00 0.27
C GLY A 171 8.63 2.54 0.68
N SER A 172 9.47 3.50 1.05
CA SER A 172 10.85 3.30 1.48
C SER A 172 10.96 2.94 2.97
N LYS A 173 12.17 2.58 3.43
CA LYS A 173 12.48 2.34 4.86
C LYS A 173 11.56 1.33 5.59
N LYS A 174 10.97 0.37 4.88
CA LYS A 174 10.06 -0.66 5.44
C LYS A 174 10.67 -1.44 6.61
N THR A 175 11.97 -1.72 6.56
CA THR A 175 12.71 -2.40 7.65
C THR A 175 12.94 -1.51 8.88
N ARG A 176 12.70 -0.21 8.76
CA ARG A 176 12.80 0.78 9.86
C ARG A 176 11.42 1.18 10.39
N GLY A 177 10.38 0.41 10.07
CA GLY A 177 9.02 0.63 10.58
C GLY A 177 8.12 1.51 9.71
N PHE A 178 8.60 2.06 8.58
CA PHE A 178 7.82 2.92 7.71
C PHE A 178 6.80 2.14 6.86
N GLY A 179 5.76 2.86 6.43
CA GLY A 179 4.82 2.40 5.42
C GLY A 179 3.84 1.34 5.88
N GLN A 180 3.65 1.19 7.19
CA GLN A 180 2.63 0.30 7.74
C GLN A 180 1.28 0.99 7.73
N PHE A 181 0.25 0.30 7.23
CA PHE A 181 -1.10 0.79 7.17
C PHE A 181 -2.10 -0.30 7.53
N LYS A 182 -3.31 0.10 7.83
CA LYS A 182 -4.45 -0.80 8.10
C LYS A 182 -5.64 -0.41 7.26
N ILE A 183 -6.45 -1.39 6.91
CA ILE A 183 -7.75 -1.19 6.29
C ILE A 183 -8.75 -0.81 7.38
N GLU A 184 -9.45 0.30 7.21
CA GLU A 184 -10.54 0.73 8.11
C GLU A 184 -11.90 0.20 7.64
N SER A 185 -12.12 0.16 6.32
CA SER A 185 -13.35 -0.37 5.75
C SER A 185 -13.15 -0.83 4.31
N ILE A 186 -13.99 -1.76 3.87
CA ILE A 186 -14.14 -2.19 2.48
C ILE A 186 -15.61 -2.12 2.10
N GLY A 187 -15.95 -1.31 1.09
CA GLY A 187 -17.21 -1.40 0.38
C GLY A 187 -17.08 -2.35 -0.81
N GLU A 188 -18.11 -3.12 -1.11
CA GLU A 188 -18.09 -4.08 -2.23
C GLU A 188 -19.31 -3.87 -3.14
N LYS A 189 -19.08 -3.88 -4.46
CA LYS A 189 -20.11 -3.91 -5.49
C LYS A 189 -19.76 -4.90 -6.58
N ASN A 190 -20.76 -5.60 -7.07
CA ASN A 190 -20.61 -6.59 -8.12
C ASN A 190 -21.34 -6.13 -9.38
N TYR A 191 -20.64 -6.14 -10.50
CA TYR A 191 -21.15 -5.77 -11.82
C TYR A 191 -21.13 -6.98 -12.74
N MET A 192 -22.30 -7.34 -13.24
CA MET A 192 -22.53 -8.43 -14.17
C MET A 192 -23.26 -7.90 -15.43
N LYS A 193 -23.60 -8.77 -16.34
CA LYS A 193 -24.22 -8.38 -17.62
C LYS A 193 -25.53 -7.60 -17.45
N ASP A 194 -26.32 -7.91 -16.45
CA ASP A 194 -27.64 -7.34 -16.16
C ASP A 194 -27.59 -5.92 -15.56
N ASN A 195 -26.51 -5.60 -14.80
CA ASN A 195 -26.34 -4.29 -14.17
C ASN A 195 -25.07 -3.55 -14.64
N TYR A 196 -24.48 -3.95 -15.77
CA TYR A 196 -23.21 -3.42 -16.26
C TYR A 196 -23.23 -1.91 -16.55
N LEU A 197 -24.39 -1.34 -16.86
CA LEU A 197 -24.51 0.10 -17.11
C LEU A 197 -24.19 0.94 -15.87
N GLU A 198 -24.41 0.40 -14.67
CA GLU A 198 -24.07 1.06 -13.40
C GLU A 198 -22.56 1.15 -13.18
N TYR A 199 -21.77 0.36 -13.91
CA TYR A 199 -20.31 0.40 -13.82
C TYR A 199 -19.71 1.70 -14.37
N ALA A 200 -20.42 2.44 -15.22
CA ALA A 200 -19.93 3.71 -15.77
C ALA A 200 -19.56 4.73 -14.68
N ASP A 201 -20.32 4.74 -13.57
CA ASP A 201 -20.11 5.66 -12.45
C ASP A 201 -19.56 4.93 -11.22
N ALA A 202 -18.96 3.75 -11.39
CA ALA A 202 -18.54 2.89 -10.27
C ALA A 202 -17.41 3.50 -9.43
N TYR A 203 -16.63 4.41 -10.00
CA TYR A 203 -15.52 5.11 -9.34
C TYR A 203 -15.91 6.46 -8.73
N ASP A 204 -17.21 6.82 -8.76
CA ASP A 204 -17.73 8.00 -8.06
C ASP A 204 -17.82 7.70 -6.54
N GLU A 205 -17.05 8.44 -5.74
CA GLU A 205 -16.98 8.24 -4.28
C GLU A 205 -18.34 8.39 -3.59
N ALA A 206 -19.22 9.28 -4.08
CA ALA A 206 -20.56 9.48 -3.51
C ALA A 206 -21.39 8.19 -3.50
N ARG A 207 -21.12 7.26 -4.42
CA ARG A 207 -21.81 5.97 -4.47
C ARG A 207 -21.39 4.99 -3.38
N TRP A 208 -20.32 5.30 -2.63
CA TRP A 208 -19.77 4.43 -1.59
C TRP A 208 -20.06 4.91 -0.16
N GLU A 209 -20.65 6.11 0.01
CA GLU A 209 -20.93 6.69 1.33
C GLU A 209 -21.79 5.78 2.22
N ASN A 210 -22.79 5.09 1.63
CA ASN A 210 -23.71 4.21 2.35
C ASN A 210 -23.45 2.72 2.04
N CYS A 211 -22.26 2.38 1.54
CA CYS A 211 -21.92 0.99 1.26
C CYS A 211 -21.62 0.24 2.57
N GLU A 212 -22.16 -0.96 2.69
CA GLU A 212 -21.89 -1.84 3.83
C GLU A 212 -20.38 -2.16 3.90
N ASN A 213 -19.87 -2.18 5.13
CA ASN A 213 -18.45 -2.52 5.35
C ASN A 213 -18.29 -4.03 5.48
N VAL A 214 -17.76 -4.66 4.44
CA VAL A 214 -17.52 -6.11 4.35
C VAL A 214 -16.09 -6.53 4.74
N LEU A 215 -15.33 -5.67 5.42
CA LEU A 215 -13.95 -5.99 5.84
C LEU A 215 -13.88 -7.27 6.67
N LYS A 216 -14.84 -7.46 7.59
CA LYS A 216 -14.84 -8.62 8.48
C LYS A 216 -14.99 -9.91 7.70
N GLU A 217 -15.89 -9.94 6.72
CA GLU A 217 -16.14 -11.11 5.86
C GLU A 217 -14.88 -11.51 5.09
N TRP A 218 -14.11 -10.53 4.61
CA TRP A 218 -12.83 -10.77 3.95
C TRP A 218 -11.76 -11.30 4.92
N LEU A 219 -11.72 -10.81 6.16
CA LEU A 219 -10.72 -11.23 7.15
C LEU A 219 -11.03 -12.60 7.75
N ASP A 220 -12.29 -12.99 7.85
CA ASP A 220 -12.74 -14.25 8.44
C ASP A 220 -12.56 -15.47 7.49
N GLN A 221 -12.12 -15.24 6.25
CA GLN A 221 -11.83 -16.34 5.33
C GLN A 221 -10.72 -17.23 5.89
N SER A 222 -10.98 -18.53 5.93
CA SER A 222 -10.12 -19.53 6.59
C SER A 222 -8.79 -19.76 5.88
N GLY A 223 -7.78 -20.20 6.62
CA GLY A 223 -6.51 -20.71 6.08
C GLY A 223 -5.37 -19.71 6.00
N TRP A 224 -5.54 -18.46 6.48
CA TRP A 224 -4.43 -17.53 6.59
C TRP A 224 -3.55 -17.83 7.83
N ILE A 225 -2.26 -17.84 7.63
CA ILE A 225 -1.26 -18.00 8.69
C ILE A 225 -0.32 -16.79 8.62
N PRO A 226 -0.13 -16.04 9.73
CA PRO A 226 0.84 -14.97 9.79
C PRO A 226 2.24 -15.45 9.38
N LYS A 227 2.93 -14.63 8.56
CA LYS A 227 4.30 -14.93 8.13
C LYS A 227 5.36 -14.31 9.05
N MET A 228 4.94 -13.40 9.90
CA MET A 228 5.79 -12.69 10.85
C MET A 228 5.38 -13.01 12.29
N VAL A 229 6.37 -13.12 13.15
CA VAL A 229 6.16 -13.21 14.60
C VAL A 229 6.28 -11.79 15.15
N GLN A 230 5.27 -11.35 15.89
CA GLN A 230 5.30 -10.08 16.63
C GLN A 230 5.85 -10.34 18.04
N ILE A 231 6.86 -9.58 18.43
CA ILE A 231 7.42 -9.60 19.79
C ILE A 231 7.19 -8.22 20.40
N GLU A 232 6.48 -8.14 21.51
CA GLU A 232 6.30 -6.93 22.28
C GLU A 232 7.32 -6.92 23.42
N VAL A 233 8.14 -5.87 23.46
CA VAL A 233 9.14 -5.71 24.51
C VAL A 233 8.82 -4.44 25.29
N PRO A 234 8.33 -4.53 26.53
CA PRO A 234 8.13 -3.36 27.38
C PRO A 234 9.48 -2.78 27.77
N LEU A 235 9.65 -1.48 27.55
CA LEU A 235 10.88 -0.75 27.88
C LEU A 235 10.57 0.30 28.95
N GLN A 236 11.43 0.38 29.96
CA GLN A 236 11.40 1.45 30.94
C GLN A 236 12.61 2.37 30.77
N LEU A 237 12.36 3.63 30.53
CA LEU A 237 13.42 4.64 30.46
C LEU A 237 13.91 4.96 31.85
N LYS A 238 15.24 4.88 32.08
CA LYS A 238 15.91 5.23 33.35
C LYS A 238 16.59 6.60 33.32
N GLY A 239 16.50 7.32 32.23
CA GLY A 239 17.11 8.65 32.02
C GLY A 239 16.28 9.49 31.10
N GLY A 240 16.74 10.69 30.79
CA GLY A 240 16.10 11.57 29.82
C GLY A 240 16.19 11.02 28.41
N ILE A 241 15.14 11.21 27.66
CA ILE A 241 15.09 10.95 26.22
C ILE A 241 14.86 12.26 25.48
N SER A 242 15.53 12.47 24.36
CA SER A 242 15.27 13.59 23.46
C SER A 242 14.92 13.03 22.08
N ILE A 243 13.68 13.24 21.66
CA ILE A 243 13.20 12.95 20.30
C ILE A 243 13.05 14.30 19.61
N ARG A 244 13.81 14.51 18.54
CA ARG A 244 13.90 15.81 17.85
C ARG A 244 13.19 15.73 16.50
N GLN A 245 12.45 16.78 16.21
CA GLN A 245 11.94 17.07 14.88
C GLN A 245 12.76 18.24 14.33
N TYR A 246 13.38 18.06 13.18
CA TYR A 246 14.12 19.12 12.52
C TYR A 246 13.19 20.08 11.78
N ALA A 247 13.63 21.33 11.58
CA ALA A 247 12.85 22.32 10.89
C ALA A 247 12.45 21.84 9.49
N ALA A 248 11.15 21.85 9.19
CA ALA A 248 10.62 21.54 7.88
C ALA A 248 10.53 22.78 6.96
N ARG A 249 10.65 23.98 7.53
CA ARG A 249 10.51 25.26 6.82
C ARG A 249 11.57 26.27 7.25
N LYS A 250 11.95 27.15 6.30
CA LYS A 250 12.87 28.26 6.58
C LYS A 250 12.24 29.20 7.62
N GLY A 251 12.96 29.44 8.74
CA GLY A 251 12.51 30.31 9.84
C GLY A 251 11.94 29.55 11.06
N GLU A 252 11.79 28.24 10.98
CA GLU A 252 11.53 27.42 12.16
C GLU A 252 12.83 27.21 12.96
N PRO A 253 12.75 26.91 14.27
CA PRO A 253 13.91 26.51 15.05
C PRO A 253 14.62 25.30 14.41
N ASP A 254 15.95 25.21 14.51
CA ASP A 254 16.76 24.12 13.96
C ASP A 254 16.26 22.73 14.37
N PHE A 255 15.65 22.63 15.52
CA PHE A 255 14.89 21.46 15.95
C PHE A 255 13.87 21.80 17.02
N THR A 256 12.80 21.04 17.09
CA THR A 256 11.83 21.02 18.19
C THR A 256 11.74 19.61 18.77
N GLN A 257 11.25 19.48 19.99
CA GLN A 257 10.91 18.15 20.49
C GLN A 257 9.63 17.65 19.81
N LEU A 258 9.67 16.41 19.36
CA LEU A 258 8.46 15.76 18.87
C LEU A 258 7.53 15.53 20.06
N THR A 259 6.29 16.00 19.95
CA THR A 259 5.29 15.83 21.00
C THR A 259 4.05 15.12 20.44
N ASP A 260 3.44 14.30 21.27
CA ASP A 260 2.10 13.77 21.02
C ASP A 260 1.12 14.49 21.96
N HIS A 261 0.19 15.26 21.41
CA HIS A 261 -0.75 16.11 22.17
C HIS A 261 -0.07 17.02 23.22
N GLY A 262 1.10 17.57 22.89
CA GLY A 262 1.86 18.47 23.77
C GLY A 262 2.69 17.76 24.86
N ILE A 263 2.76 16.45 24.84
CA ILE A 263 3.63 15.64 25.71
C ILE A 263 4.85 15.19 24.88
N PRO A 264 6.10 15.45 25.33
CA PRO A 264 7.31 15.03 24.63
C PRO A 264 7.44 13.51 24.50
#